data_a0f01af1382be98afdfd4ab7b6e37525
#
_entry.id   a0f01af1382be98afdfd4ab7b6e37525
#
_cell.length_a   1.000
_cell.length_b   1.000
_cell.length_c   1.000
_cell.angle_alpha   90.00
_cell.angle_beta   90.00
_cell.angle_gamma   90.00
#
_symmetry.space_group_name_H-M   'P 1'
#
loop_
_entity.id
_entity.type
_entity.pdbx_description
1 polymer ?
#
loop_
_entity_poly.entity_id
_entity_poly.type
_entity_poly.pdbx_seq_one_letter_code
_entity_poly.pdbx_strand_id
1 'polypeptide(L)'
;MQVGYVAKPGEDVLPTTGPHLDVRVLKDGQYINPATWRSGLQRLKIGKSRTPLYKQEGGSWMTPYQITSGFGPRKAPTAGASTDHKGIDYGIAGGEQLFWEGPGTFKPGSGYGSITTPEGYEVRLLHTKGGKETTVGGQPQAQQIAKAPPQQQTPGGEPITYNIYMRGQKEKQPTSQDFLSNFLVQQLTQQPEQSSLLSQDQIFKALTAATAT
;
A
#
# COMPACT_ATOMS: atom_id res chain seq x y z
N MET A 1 13.56 8.72 -4.97
CA MET A 1 13.51 10.20 -5.04
C MET A 1 13.46 10.81 -3.65
N GLN A 2 14.04 12.02 -3.46
CA GLN A 2 13.83 12.77 -2.23
C GLN A 2 12.46 13.47 -2.29
N VAL A 3 11.66 13.30 -1.24
CA VAL A 3 10.30 13.86 -1.17
C VAL A 3 10.15 14.95 -0.11
N GLY A 4 11.28 15.46 0.41
CA GLY A 4 11.30 16.54 1.39
C GLY A 4 11.98 16.17 2.69
N TYR A 5 11.60 16.85 3.76
CA TYR A 5 12.05 16.58 5.12
C TYR A 5 10.93 16.95 6.12
N VAL A 6 10.99 16.37 7.32
CA VAL A 6 10.08 16.72 8.42
C VAL A 6 10.35 18.18 8.83
N ALA A 7 9.32 19.03 8.88
CA ALA A 7 9.45 20.42 9.20
C ALA A 7 10.11 20.61 10.58
N LYS A 8 11.04 21.56 10.68
CA LYS A 8 11.65 21.95 11.93
C LYS A 8 10.70 22.83 12.76
N PRO A 9 10.94 23.01 14.06
CA PRO A 9 10.18 23.95 14.84
C PRO A 9 10.14 25.34 14.18
N GLY A 10 8.94 25.89 14.03
CA GLY A 10 8.72 27.19 13.37
C GLY A 10 8.66 27.17 11.84
N GLU A 11 8.97 26.04 11.19
CA GLU A 11 8.85 25.90 9.72
C GLU A 11 7.49 25.33 9.29
N ASP A 12 6.80 24.64 10.19
CA ASP A 12 5.52 24.01 9.89
C ASP A 12 4.42 25.05 9.75
N VAL A 13 3.62 24.93 8.69
CA VAL A 13 2.48 25.80 8.42
C VAL A 13 1.15 25.18 8.89
N LEU A 14 1.18 23.92 9.35
CA LEU A 14 0.05 23.21 9.92
C LEU A 14 0.13 23.23 11.46
N PRO A 15 -1.02 23.28 12.16
CA PRO A 15 -1.03 23.19 13.63
C PRO A 15 -0.38 21.90 14.10
N THR A 16 0.59 22.00 15.00
CA THR A 16 1.35 20.84 15.52
C THR A 16 1.75 21.07 16.98
N THR A 17 1.94 19.98 17.71
CA THR A 17 2.49 19.98 19.09
C THR A 17 4.01 19.84 19.11
N GLY A 18 4.64 19.62 17.96
CA GLY A 18 6.08 19.44 17.81
C GLY A 18 6.40 18.66 16.53
N PRO A 19 7.68 18.51 16.18
CA PRO A 19 8.08 17.80 14.97
C PRO A 19 7.60 16.34 14.98
N HIS A 20 6.90 15.95 13.94
CA HIS A 20 6.47 14.58 13.67
C HIS A 20 6.14 14.44 12.19
N LEU A 21 5.93 13.22 11.73
CA LEU A 21 5.44 12.91 10.40
C LEU A 21 4.04 12.29 10.50
N ASP A 22 3.02 12.98 9.98
CA ASP A 22 1.68 12.41 9.78
C ASP A 22 1.62 11.76 8.40
N VAL A 23 1.45 10.45 8.36
CA VAL A 23 1.34 9.67 7.13
C VAL A 23 -0.11 9.29 6.92
N ARG A 24 -0.68 9.75 5.80
CA ARG A 24 -2.04 9.41 5.38
C ARG A 24 -2.00 8.61 4.09
N VAL A 25 -2.87 7.64 3.97
CA VAL A 25 -3.00 6.82 2.76
C VAL A 25 -4.42 6.90 2.27
N LEU A 26 -4.56 7.17 0.97
CA LEU A 26 -5.84 7.12 0.27
C LEU A 26 -5.78 6.00 -0.77
N LYS A 27 -6.90 5.31 -0.92
CA LYS A 27 -7.17 4.39 -2.03
C LYS A 27 -8.50 4.79 -2.65
N ASP A 28 -8.52 5.03 -3.96
CA ASP A 28 -9.72 5.49 -4.68
C ASP A 28 -10.39 6.73 -4.04
N GLY A 29 -9.54 7.67 -3.56
CA GLY A 29 -9.96 8.90 -2.90
C GLY A 29 -10.43 8.77 -1.45
N GLN A 30 -10.49 7.57 -0.90
CA GLN A 30 -10.89 7.30 0.48
C GLN A 30 -9.69 7.10 1.40
N TYR A 31 -9.71 7.72 2.58
CA TYR A 31 -8.69 7.46 3.60
C TYR A 31 -8.80 6.04 4.12
N ILE A 32 -7.70 5.32 4.12
CA ILE A 32 -7.56 4.00 4.72
C ILE A 32 -6.54 4.05 5.87
N ASN A 33 -6.65 3.11 6.80
CA ASN A 33 -5.65 2.99 7.86
C ASN A 33 -4.27 2.68 7.25
N PRO A 34 -3.26 3.55 7.39
CA PRO A 34 -1.92 3.31 6.85
C PRO A 34 -1.30 1.98 7.26
N ALA A 35 -1.65 1.47 8.45
CA ALA A 35 -1.16 0.19 8.94
C ALA A 35 -1.67 -1.02 8.13
N THR A 36 -2.69 -0.87 7.27
CA THR A 36 -3.15 -1.94 6.37
C THR A 36 -2.31 -2.05 5.10
N TRP A 37 -1.49 -1.02 4.77
CA TRP A 37 -0.67 -0.98 3.56
C TRP A 37 0.83 -0.83 3.88
N ARG A 38 1.32 -1.52 4.92
CA ARG A 38 2.73 -1.47 5.37
C ARG A 38 3.71 -1.88 4.27
N SER A 39 3.34 -2.85 3.43
CA SER A 39 4.14 -3.28 2.27
C SER A 39 4.41 -2.15 1.26
N GLY A 40 3.48 -1.24 1.07
CA GLY A 40 3.72 -0.04 0.26
C GLY A 40 4.55 0.99 1.02
N LEU A 41 4.27 1.21 2.30
CA LEU A 41 4.95 2.19 3.13
C LEU A 41 6.41 1.83 3.48
N GLN A 42 6.87 0.59 3.28
CA GLN A 42 8.29 0.26 3.34
C GLN A 42 9.14 1.02 2.30
N ARG A 43 8.50 1.56 1.25
CA ARG A 43 9.15 2.40 0.23
C ARG A 43 9.50 3.80 0.76
N LEU A 44 8.85 4.25 1.83
CA LEU A 44 9.18 5.51 2.50
C LEU A 44 10.38 5.28 3.41
N LYS A 45 11.47 6.00 3.14
CA LYS A 45 12.75 5.93 3.86
C LYS A 45 13.03 7.26 4.55
N ILE A 46 13.61 7.20 5.73
CA ILE A 46 13.79 8.33 6.62
C ILE A 46 15.24 8.44 7.02
N GLY A 47 15.73 9.69 7.05
CA GLY A 47 17.08 10.04 7.46
C GLY A 47 18.15 9.68 6.44
N LYS A 48 19.39 10.04 6.74
CA LYS A 48 20.55 9.76 5.90
C LYS A 48 20.80 8.27 5.69
N SER A 49 20.47 7.45 6.70
CA SER A 49 20.57 5.98 6.65
C SER A 49 19.49 5.34 5.78
N ARG A 50 18.49 6.11 5.35
CA ARG A 50 17.33 5.61 4.59
C ARG A 50 16.61 4.45 5.29
N THR A 51 16.42 4.58 6.59
CA THR A 51 15.69 3.58 7.38
C THR A 51 14.24 3.52 6.92
N PRO A 52 13.69 2.36 6.57
CA PRO A 52 12.31 2.25 6.09
C PRO A 52 11.32 2.56 7.21
N LEU A 53 10.18 3.20 6.85
CA LEU A 53 9.09 3.45 7.80
C LEU A 53 8.54 2.14 8.36
N TYR A 54 8.42 1.11 7.53
CA TYR A 54 8.10 -0.25 7.92
C TYR A 54 9.11 -1.24 7.32
N LYS A 55 9.47 -2.26 8.08
CA LYS A 55 10.27 -3.40 7.65
C LYS A 55 9.59 -4.70 8.08
N GLN A 56 9.83 -5.76 7.35
CA GLN A 56 9.35 -7.09 7.73
C GLN A 56 10.49 -7.87 8.39
N GLU A 57 10.23 -8.35 9.60
CA GLU A 57 11.16 -9.20 10.36
C GLU A 57 10.38 -10.38 10.96
N GLY A 58 10.88 -11.61 10.76
CA GLY A 58 10.22 -12.82 11.26
C GLY A 58 8.76 -12.98 10.81
N GLY A 59 8.41 -12.50 9.60
CA GLY A 59 7.04 -12.53 9.09
C GLY A 59 6.14 -11.39 9.58
N SER A 60 6.59 -10.59 10.54
CA SER A 60 5.82 -9.48 11.12
C SER A 60 6.28 -8.12 10.59
N TRP A 61 5.33 -7.21 10.41
CA TRP A 61 5.62 -5.83 10.06
C TRP A 61 5.92 -5.00 11.30
N MET A 62 7.09 -4.35 11.31
CA MET A 62 7.58 -3.51 12.40
C MET A 62 7.93 -2.11 11.89
N THR A 63 7.80 -1.10 12.75
CA THR A 63 8.34 0.24 12.53
C THR A 63 9.35 0.56 13.63
N PRO A 64 10.52 1.13 13.29
CA PRO A 64 11.49 1.59 14.29
C PRO A 64 11.10 2.94 14.91
N TYR A 65 10.04 3.58 14.41
CA TYR A 65 9.59 4.90 14.86
C TYR A 65 8.44 4.77 15.86
N GLN A 66 8.48 5.60 16.89
CA GLN A 66 7.40 5.69 17.87
C GLN A 66 6.12 6.19 17.18
N ILE A 67 5.02 5.45 17.29
CA ILE A 67 3.70 5.95 16.91
C ILE A 67 3.19 6.83 18.04
N THR A 68 2.99 8.12 17.76
CA THR A 68 2.51 9.12 18.72
C THR A 68 1.01 9.32 18.64
N SER A 69 0.38 9.02 17.48
CA SER A 69 -1.07 8.99 17.34
C SER A 69 -1.50 8.01 16.24
N GLY A 70 -2.49 7.19 16.52
CA GLY A 70 -3.03 6.20 15.58
C GLY A 70 -4.12 6.75 14.66
N PHE A 71 -4.52 5.95 13.68
CA PHE A 71 -5.64 6.22 12.77
C PHE A 71 -6.98 6.03 13.48
N GLY A 72 -7.95 6.90 13.18
CA GLY A 72 -9.33 6.80 13.64
C GLY A 72 -9.68 7.75 14.80
N PRO A 73 -10.75 7.45 15.54
CA PRO A 73 -11.22 8.32 16.63
C PRO A 73 -10.18 8.51 17.72
N ARG A 74 -9.98 9.75 18.15
CA ARG A 74 -9.04 10.11 19.22
C ARG A 74 -9.53 11.35 19.99
N LYS A 75 -9.00 11.59 21.19
CA LYS A 75 -9.09 12.89 21.82
C LYS A 75 -8.25 13.90 21.02
N ALA A 76 -8.80 15.07 20.73
CA ALA A 76 -8.04 16.13 20.06
C ALA A 76 -6.77 16.47 20.85
N PRO A 77 -5.57 16.40 20.26
CA PRO A 77 -4.32 16.67 20.98
C PRO A 77 -4.15 18.14 21.33
N THR A 78 -4.76 19.04 20.56
CA THR A 78 -4.79 20.50 20.78
C THR A 78 -6.14 21.06 20.37
N ALA A 79 -6.44 22.28 20.78
CA ALA A 79 -7.62 23.00 20.32
C ALA A 79 -7.61 23.13 18.78
N GLY A 80 -8.71 22.78 18.13
CA GLY A 80 -8.83 22.79 16.66
C GLY A 80 -8.29 21.56 15.93
N ALA A 81 -7.62 20.64 16.61
CA ALA A 81 -7.21 19.38 16.01
C ALA A 81 -8.40 18.43 15.86
N SER A 82 -8.35 17.58 14.83
CA SER A 82 -9.40 16.59 14.54
C SER A 82 -9.48 15.50 15.63
N THR A 83 -10.71 15.14 15.99
CA THR A 83 -11.04 13.98 16.82
C THR A 83 -11.12 12.67 16.02
N ASP A 84 -11.03 12.75 14.69
CA ASP A 84 -10.98 11.60 13.80
C ASP A 84 -9.72 11.71 12.92
N HIS A 85 -8.66 11.04 13.33
CA HIS A 85 -7.36 11.11 12.69
C HIS A 85 -7.33 10.28 11.42
N LYS A 86 -7.03 10.91 10.30
CA LYS A 86 -7.00 10.27 8.97
C LYS A 86 -5.63 9.69 8.59
N GLY A 87 -4.69 9.63 9.53
CA GLY A 87 -3.33 9.15 9.35
C GLY A 87 -2.77 8.45 10.57
N ILE A 88 -1.47 8.25 10.55
CA ILE A 88 -0.68 7.79 11.71
C ILE A 88 0.47 8.78 11.89
N ASP A 89 0.61 9.31 13.11
CA ASP A 89 1.69 10.20 13.49
C ASP A 89 2.90 9.40 14.01
N TYR A 90 4.07 9.69 13.44
CA TYR A 90 5.34 9.09 13.84
C TYR A 90 6.24 10.15 14.45
N GLY A 91 6.80 9.88 15.63
CA GLY A 91 7.78 10.73 16.31
C GLY A 91 9.10 10.72 15.52
N ILE A 92 9.25 11.67 14.61
CA ILE A 92 10.43 11.86 13.76
C ILE A 92 10.92 13.28 13.94
N ALA A 93 12.22 13.43 14.16
CA ALA A 93 12.83 14.73 14.43
C ALA A 93 12.72 15.68 13.23
N GLY A 94 12.57 16.97 13.52
CA GLY A 94 12.57 18.01 12.49
C GLY A 94 13.90 18.06 11.73
N GLY A 95 13.83 18.18 10.41
CA GLY A 95 14.97 18.16 9.51
C GLY A 95 15.36 16.78 8.97
N GLU A 96 14.77 15.69 9.48
CA GLU A 96 15.00 14.35 8.93
C GLU A 96 14.48 14.28 7.49
N GLN A 97 15.37 13.85 6.59
CA GLN A 97 15.07 13.75 5.17
C GLN A 97 14.14 12.59 4.87
N LEU A 98 13.26 12.77 3.91
CA LEU A 98 12.30 11.78 3.47
C LEU A 98 12.59 11.38 2.02
N PHE A 99 12.61 10.08 1.76
CA PHE A 99 12.83 9.52 0.44
C PHE A 99 11.75 8.50 0.11
N TRP A 100 11.37 8.45 -1.16
CA TRP A 100 10.50 7.39 -1.68
C TRP A 100 11.31 6.48 -2.61
N GLU A 101 11.35 5.21 -2.29
CA GLU A 101 12.03 4.16 -3.07
C GLU A 101 10.99 3.26 -3.74
N GLY A 102 10.58 3.64 -4.93
CA GLY A 102 9.60 2.93 -5.72
C GLY A 102 9.01 3.81 -6.81
N PRO A 103 8.20 3.24 -7.70
CA PRO A 103 7.51 4.01 -8.73
C PRO A 103 6.48 4.95 -8.08
N GLY A 104 6.28 6.10 -8.70
CA GLY A 104 5.32 7.10 -8.25
C GLY A 104 5.67 8.52 -8.66
N THR A 105 4.69 9.40 -8.56
CA THR A 105 4.83 10.83 -8.79
C THR A 105 4.68 11.56 -7.47
N PHE A 106 5.70 12.32 -7.09
CA PHE A 106 5.67 13.21 -5.94
C PHE A 106 5.26 14.62 -6.35
N LYS A 107 4.35 15.22 -5.59
CA LYS A 107 3.92 16.62 -5.70
C LYS A 107 4.07 17.31 -4.34
N PRO A 108 4.89 18.38 -4.24
CA PRO A 108 4.96 19.19 -3.03
C PRO A 108 3.72 20.05 -2.87
N GLY A 109 3.29 20.24 -1.61
CA GLY A 109 2.24 21.15 -1.20
C GLY A 109 2.72 22.07 -0.05
N SER A 110 1.83 22.92 0.44
CA SER A 110 2.11 23.78 1.59
C SER A 110 1.92 22.99 2.88
N GLY A 111 3.01 22.67 3.58
CA GLY A 111 3.01 21.86 4.80
C GLY A 111 2.81 20.37 4.59
N TYR A 112 2.75 19.91 3.34
CA TYR A 112 2.65 18.49 3.02
C TYR A 112 3.25 18.18 1.65
N GLY A 113 3.49 16.89 1.39
CA GLY A 113 3.75 16.36 0.06
C GLY A 113 2.86 15.16 -0.23
N SER A 114 2.55 14.90 -1.49
CA SER A 114 1.78 13.72 -1.89
C SER A 114 2.54 12.87 -2.89
N ILE A 115 2.42 11.55 -2.77
CA ILE A 115 2.99 10.56 -3.67
C ILE A 115 1.85 9.75 -4.24
N THR A 116 1.66 9.80 -5.56
CA THR A 116 0.72 8.94 -6.26
C THR A 116 1.46 7.73 -6.83
N THR A 117 1.04 6.53 -6.47
CA THR A 117 1.65 5.29 -6.94
C THR A 117 0.92 4.70 -8.15
N PRO A 118 1.56 3.88 -9.00
CA PRO A 118 0.89 3.23 -10.13
C PRO A 118 -0.26 2.33 -9.71
N GLU A 119 -0.22 1.79 -8.48
CA GLU A 119 -1.28 0.95 -7.94
C GLU A 119 -2.53 1.75 -7.49
N GLY A 120 -2.53 3.07 -7.69
CA GLY A 120 -3.66 3.96 -7.37
C GLY A 120 -3.75 4.35 -5.89
N TYR A 121 -2.65 4.23 -5.13
CA TYR A 121 -2.58 4.81 -3.80
C TYR A 121 -2.05 6.24 -3.85
N GLU A 122 -2.59 7.10 -2.99
CA GLU A 122 -2.02 8.40 -2.69
C GLU A 122 -1.49 8.39 -1.25
N VAL A 123 -0.20 8.68 -1.07
CA VAL A 123 0.43 8.83 0.24
C VAL A 123 0.65 10.31 0.50
N ARG A 124 0.01 10.86 1.51
CA ARG A 124 0.22 12.24 1.98
C ARG A 124 1.14 12.24 3.19
N LEU A 125 2.17 13.04 3.11
CA LEU A 125 3.17 13.25 4.15
C LEU A 125 2.97 14.66 4.70
N LEU A 126 2.30 14.81 5.85
CA LEU A 126 2.03 16.11 6.46
C LEU A 126 3.14 16.49 7.42
N HIS A 127 3.18 17.77 7.79
CA HIS A 127 4.25 18.38 8.59
C HIS A 127 5.61 18.24 7.91
N THR A 128 5.62 18.39 6.57
CA THR A 128 6.81 18.25 5.74
C THR A 128 7.06 19.51 4.94
N LYS A 129 8.33 19.71 4.56
CA LYS A 129 8.80 20.81 3.75
C LYS A 129 9.80 20.35 2.69
N GLY A 130 9.92 21.12 1.63
CA GLY A 130 10.88 20.86 0.54
C GLY A 130 10.38 19.75 -0.40
N GLY A 131 11.33 19.24 -1.20
CA GLY A 131 11.02 18.34 -2.30
C GLY A 131 10.71 19.12 -3.60
N LYS A 132 10.90 18.43 -4.72
CA LYS A 132 10.55 18.93 -6.05
C LYS A 132 9.61 17.91 -6.70
N GLU A 133 8.66 18.40 -7.51
CA GLU A 133 7.82 17.51 -8.30
C GLU A 133 8.71 16.55 -9.11
N THR A 134 8.49 15.28 -8.96
CA THR A 134 9.35 14.23 -9.54
C THR A 134 8.54 12.96 -9.78
N THR A 135 8.72 12.38 -10.97
CA THR A 135 8.14 11.06 -11.30
C THR A 135 9.26 10.04 -11.46
N VAL A 136 9.14 8.89 -10.83
CA VAL A 136 10.08 7.77 -10.93
C VAL A 136 9.32 6.53 -11.36
N GLY A 137 9.76 5.91 -12.46
CA GLY A 137 9.35 4.59 -12.93
C GLY A 137 7.84 4.33 -12.99
N GLY A 138 7.34 4.13 -14.21
CA GLY A 138 5.96 3.71 -14.48
C GLY A 138 5.04 4.86 -14.86
N GLN A 139 4.69 4.94 -16.14
CA GLN A 139 3.49 5.67 -16.55
C GLN A 139 2.27 5.05 -15.85
N PRO A 140 1.32 5.87 -15.36
CA PRO A 140 0.05 5.36 -14.85
C PRO A 140 -0.62 4.50 -15.94
N GLN A 141 -1.01 3.29 -15.61
CA GLN A 141 -1.73 2.39 -16.53
C GLN A 141 -3.00 3.02 -17.13
N ALA A 142 -3.52 4.09 -16.55
CA ALA A 142 -4.70 4.82 -17.05
C ALA A 142 -4.52 5.46 -18.43
N GLN A 143 -3.28 5.67 -18.92
CA GLN A 143 -3.05 6.24 -20.26
C GLN A 143 -2.90 5.19 -21.37
N GLN A 144 -2.79 3.91 -21.06
CA GLN A 144 -2.71 2.86 -22.10
C GLN A 144 -4.07 2.36 -22.62
N ILE A 145 -5.17 2.70 -21.96
CA ILE A 145 -6.53 2.30 -22.40
C ILE A 145 -7.06 3.21 -23.53
N ALA A 146 -6.48 4.39 -23.74
CA ALA A 146 -6.99 5.38 -24.70
C ALA A 146 -6.51 5.24 -26.16
N LYS A 147 -5.72 4.22 -26.49
CA LYS A 147 -5.28 3.95 -27.88
C LYS A 147 -5.35 2.49 -28.26
N ALA A 148 -6.53 1.89 -28.11
CA ALA A 148 -6.85 0.71 -28.91
C ALA A 148 -7.25 1.20 -30.32
N PRO A 149 -6.65 0.68 -31.39
CA PRO A 149 -7.11 1.01 -32.74
C PRO A 149 -8.56 0.55 -32.94
N PRO A 150 -9.35 1.24 -33.75
CA PRO A 150 -10.73 0.85 -34.02
C PRO A 150 -10.76 -0.59 -34.56
N GLN A 151 -11.48 -1.47 -33.86
CA GLN A 151 -11.69 -2.84 -34.30
C GLN A 151 -12.51 -2.81 -35.59
N GLN A 152 -11.92 -3.25 -36.67
CA GLN A 152 -12.68 -3.62 -37.88
C GLN A 152 -13.52 -4.86 -37.56
N GLN A 153 -14.83 -4.66 -37.52
CA GLN A 153 -15.80 -5.76 -37.47
C GLN A 153 -15.77 -6.49 -38.80
N THR A 154 -15.27 -7.72 -38.83
CA THR A 154 -15.53 -8.66 -39.92
C THR A 154 -16.87 -9.35 -39.64
N PRO A 155 -17.75 -9.45 -40.65
CA PRO A 155 -19.02 -10.17 -40.47
C PRO A 155 -18.75 -11.69 -40.53
N GLY A 156 -19.11 -12.37 -39.46
CA GLY A 156 -19.19 -13.83 -39.39
C GLY A 156 -17.91 -14.49 -38.84
N GLY A 157 -17.99 -15.04 -37.66
CA GLY A 157 -16.97 -15.93 -37.18
C GLY A 157 -16.72 -15.88 -35.69
N GLU A 158 -16.31 -16.87 -35.20
CA GLU A 158 -16.04 -17.49 -33.93
C GLU A 158 -15.35 -16.60 -32.87
N PRO A 159 -15.49 -16.92 -31.57
CA PRO A 159 -14.89 -16.14 -30.50
C PRO A 159 -13.35 -16.19 -30.53
N ILE A 160 -12.74 -15.01 -30.60
CA ILE A 160 -11.27 -14.88 -30.62
C ILE A 160 -10.74 -15.10 -29.20
N THR A 161 -9.96 -16.17 -29.05
CA THR A 161 -9.18 -16.43 -27.84
C THR A 161 -7.94 -15.52 -27.84
N TYR A 162 -7.86 -14.57 -26.90
CA TYR A 162 -6.69 -13.70 -26.77
C TYR A 162 -5.54 -14.46 -26.11
N ASN A 163 -4.51 -14.79 -26.89
CA ASN A 163 -3.22 -15.20 -26.36
C ASN A 163 -2.37 -13.95 -26.08
N ILE A 164 -2.28 -13.55 -24.80
CA ILE A 164 -1.33 -12.52 -24.36
C ILE A 164 0.05 -13.17 -24.28
N TYR A 165 0.90 -12.91 -25.27
CA TYR A 165 2.30 -13.29 -25.21
C TYR A 165 3.06 -12.36 -24.25
N MET A 166 3.25 -12.80 -23.02
CA MET A 166 4.28 -12.25 -22.11
C MET A 166 5.60 -12.91 -22.47
N ARG A 167 6.54 -12.11 -22.97
CA ARG A 167 7.87 -12.56 -23.37
C ARG A 167 8.69 -12.83 -22.10
N GLY A 168 8.88 -14.12 -21.77
CA GLY A 168 10.02 -14.51 -20.96
C GLY A 168 9.83 -15.34 -19.69
N GLN A 169 8.67 -15.94 -19.41
CA GLN A 169 8.62 -17.04 -18.43
C GLN A 169 7.53 -18.05 -18.84
N LYS A 170 7.92 -19.33 -18.95
CA LYS A 170 6.99 -20.45 -19.06
C LYS A 170 6.44 -20.74 -17.66
N GLU A 171 5.40 -20.05 -17.25
CA GLU A 171 4.59 -20.51 -16.12
C GLU A 171 3.59 -21.56 -16.59
N LYS A 172 3.60 -22.71 -15.91
CA LYS A 172 2.57 -23.74 -16.08
C LYS A 172 1.21 -23.10 -15.78
N GLN A 173 0.28 -23.22 -16.70
CA GLN A 173 -1.11 -22.83 -16.41
C GLN A 173 -1.63 -23.64 -15.23
N PRO A 174 -2.26 -23.00 -14.23
CA PRO A 174 -2.86 -23.71 -13.12
C PRO A 174 -3.96 -24.63 -13.64
N THR A 175 -3.93 -25.87 -13.20
CA THR A 175 -4.96 -26.85 -13.51
C THR A 175 -6.25 -26.54 -12.73
N SER A 176 -7.37 -27.10 -13.17
CA SER A 176 -8.64 -26.96 -12.44
C SER A 176 -8.54 -27.42 -10.97
N GLN A 177 -7.60 -28.31 -10.64
CA GLN A 177 -7.31 -28.75 -9.29
C GLN A 177 -6.58 -27.68 -8.47
N ASP A 178 -5.68 -26.89 -9.07
CA ASP A 178 -5.00 -25.78 -8.39
C ASP A 178 -5.98 -24.66 -8.02
N PHE A 179 -6.99 -24.43 -8.86
CA PHE A 179 -8.03 -23.43 -8.60
C PHE A 179 -8.93 -23.87 -7.42
N LEU A 180 -9.35 -25.14 -7.38
CA LEU A 180 -10.18 -25.67 -6.30
C LEU A 180 -9.42 -25.70 -4.98
N SER A 181 -8.14 -26.06 -4.97
CA SER A 181 -7.31 -26.06 -3.77
C SER A 181 -7.15 -24.68 -3.17
N ASN A 182 -6.89 -23.65 -4.00
CA ASN A 182 -6.78 -22.27 -3.56
C ASN A 182 -8.12 -21.69 -3.07
N PHE A 183 -9.23 -22.07 -3.71
CA PHE A 183 -10.57 -21.65 -3.28
C PHE A 183 -10.96 -22.26 -1.92
N LEU A 184 -10.66 -23.53 -1.69
CA LEU A 184 -10.93 -24.22 -0.41
C LEU A 184 -10.09 -23.64 0.74
N VAL A 185 -8.81 -23.35 0.51
CA VAL A 185 -7.93 -22.70 1.50
C VAL A 185 -8.46 -21.30 1.85
N GLN A 186 -8.94 -20.55 0.87
CA GLN A 186 -9.48 -19.20 1.10
C GLN A 186 -10.80 -19.22 1.88
N GLN A 187 -11.67 -20.20 1.65
CA GLN A 187 -12.91 -20.38 2.41
C GLN A 187 -12.64 -20.77 3.87
N LEU A 188 -11.67 -21.65 4.12
CA LEU A 188 -11.31 -22.10 5.47
C LEU A 188 -10.62 -21.01 6.30
N THR A 189 -9.94 -20.04 5.66
CA THR A 189 -9.28 -18.92 6.35
C THR A 189 -10.19 -17.73 6.62
N GLN A 190 -11.38 -17.66 6.00
CA GLN A 190 -12.33 -16.57 6.19
C GLN A 190 -13.40 -16.82 7.29
N GLN A 191 -13.39 -17.98 7.96
CA GLN A 191 -14.28 -18.26 9.11
C GLN A 191 -13.47 -18.49 10.39
N PRO A 192 -13.07 -17.44 11.12
CA PRO A 192 -12.25 -17.58 12.33
C PRO A 192 -12.98 -18.22 13.53
N GLU A 193 -14.30 -18.37 13.51
CA GLU A 193 -15.05 -18.87 14.65
C GLU A 193 -15.32 -20.38 14.67
N GLN A 194 -15.04 -21.12 13.59
CA GLN A 194 -15.25 -22.58 13.54
C GLN A 194 -13.96 -23.42 13.51
N SER A 195 -12.78 -22.80 13.44
CA SER A 195 -11.51 -23.53 13.37
C SER A 195 -11.06 -24.12 14.71
N SER A 196 -11.73 -23.82 15.82
CA SER A 196 -11.38 -24.36 17.15
C SER A 196 -11.92 -25.77 17.44
N LEU A 197 -12.71 -26.35 16.54
CA LEU A 197 -13.38 -27.65 16.76
C LEU A 197 -12.85 -28.80 15.91
N LEU A 198 -11.96 -28.58 14.97
CA LEU A 198 -11.37 -29.64 14.14
C LEU A 198 -9.91 -29.88 14.53
N SER A 199 -9.60 -31.15 14.91
CA SER A 199 -8.20 -31.52 15.16
C SER A 199 -7.41 -31.58 13.86
N GLN A 200 -6.07 -31.39 13.95
CA GLN A 200 -5.18 -31.47 12.78
C GLN A 200 -5.33 -32.79 12.00
N ASP A 201 -5.63 -33.88 12.68
CA ASP A 201 -5.87 -35.21 12.07
C ASP A 201 -7.14 -35.26 11.22
N GLN A 202 -8.17 -34.49 11.57
CA GLN A 202 -9.42 -34.43 10.78
C GLN A 202 -9.21 -33.61 9.49
N ILE A 203 -8.40 -32.58 9.55
CA ILE A 203 -8.02 -31.76 8.38
C ILE A 203 -7.17 -32.59 7.41
N PHE A 204 -6.23 -33.40 7.94
CA PHE A 204 -5.36 -34.24 7.11
C PHE A 204 -6.12 -35.36 6.41
N LYS A 205 -7.12 -35.97 7.10
CA LYS A 205 -8.01 -37.01 6.51
C LYS A 205 -8.91 -36.44 5.42
N ALA A 206 -9.41 -35.22 5.58
CA ALA A 206 -10.22 -34.55 4.54
C ALA A 206 -9.39 -34.23 3.29
N LEU A 207 -8.11 -33.82 3.45
CA LEU A 207 -7.23 -33.53 2.35
C LEU A 207 -6.85 -34.76 1.54
N THR A 208 -6.59 -35.91 2.20
CA THR A 208 -6.22 -37.15 1.53
C THR A 208 -7.40 -37.83 0.82
N ALA A 209 -8.62 -37.63 1.29
CA ALA A 209 -9.82 -38.15 0.61
C ALA A 209 -10.15 -37.38 -0.70
N ALA A 210 -9.81 -36.12 -0.78
CA ALA A 210 -10.05 -35.25 -1.97
C ALA A 210 -9.06 -35.49 -3.11
N THR A 211 -7.95 -36.19 -2.88
CA THR A 211 -6.91 -36.48 -3.90
C THR A 211 -7.00 -37.91 -4.48
N ALA A 212 -8.00 -38.71 -4.07
CA ALA A 212 -8.15 -40.13 -4.45
C ALA A 212 -9.29 -40.36 -5.47
N THR A 213 -9.85 -39.29 -6.07
CA THR A 213 -10.81 -39.31 -7.18
C THR A 213 -10.27 -38.51 -8.33
#